data_90259b6759db9dce4089100e04b66c65
#
_entry.id   90259b6759db9dce4089100e04b66c65
#
_cell.length_a   1.000
_cell.length_b   1.000
_cell.length_c   1.000
_cell.angle_alpha   90.00
_cell.angle_beta   90.00
_cell.angle_gamma   90.00
#
_symmetry.space_group_name_H-M   'P 1'
#
loop_
_entity.id
_entity.type
_entity.pdbx_description
1 polymer ?
#
loop_
_entity_poly.entity_id
_entity_poly.type
_entity_poly.pdbx_seq_one_letter_code
_entity_poly.pdbx_strand_id
1 'polypeptide(L)'
;MKRKLMALAMAAAMVIGLTACGSGSAPASSTASTDTESTSDSASASTDTAADTSASGELIKVGIINNDPNESGYRTANDKDLKAMFTAENGYEASFAYSLKNDEQITAAQKFIQDGVDYLLLSAADTAGWDSVLKDAQDAGIRVILFDRT
;
A
#
# COMPACT_ATOMS: atom_id res chain seq x y z
N MET A 1 -13.43 26.97 34.11
CA MET A 1 -12.84 28.26 34.51
C MET A 1 -11.41 28.35 34.00
N LYS A 2 -11.11 29.48 33.35
CA LYS A 2 -9.78 29.99 32.92
C LYS A 2 -9.20 29.45 31.62
N ARG A 3 -9.56 30.17 30.58
CA ARG A 3 -8.88 30.32 29.29
C ARG A 3 -7.48 30.91 29.50
N LYS A 4 -6.47 30.44 28.79
CA LYS A 4 -5.28 31.24 28.47
C LYS A 4 -4.99 31.10 26.98
N LEU A 5 -5.36 32.14 26.26
CA LEU A 5 -4.87 32.53 24.95
C LEU A 5 -3.38 32.88 25.06
N MET A 6 -2.54 32.38 24.19
CA MET A 6 -1.28 33.00 23.83
C MET A 6 -1.11 32.93 22.33
N ALA A 7 -1.34 34.10 21.74
CA ALA A 7 -0.95 34.44 20.40
C ALA A 7 0.55 34.78 20.40
N LEU A 8 1.32 34.25 19.49
CA LEU A 8 2.60 34.80 19.08
C LEU A 8 2.73 34.71 17.58
N ALA A 9 2.59 35.88 16.97
CA ALA A 9 2.91 36.16 15.58
C ALA A 9 4.43 36.36 15.46
N MET A 10 5.07 35.73 14.45
CA MET A 10 6.34 36.21 13.89
C MET A 10 6.36 35.97 12.39
N ALA A 11 6.35 37.07 11.70
CA ALA A 11 6.62 37.22 10.28
C ALA A 11 8.13 37.46 10.05
N ALA A 12 8.69 36.86 9.03
CA ALA A 12 9.87 37.32 8.26
C ALA A 12 9.99 36.38 7.04
N ALA A 13 9.74 36.76 5.88
CA ALA A 13 10.29 37.61 4.86
C ALA A 13 11.63 37.12 4.27
N MET A 14 11.57 36.90 2.91
CA MET A 14 12.62 36.99 1.87
C MET A 14 13.74 35.96 1.86
N VAL A 15 14.10 35.39 0.69
CA VAL A 15 14.84 36.05 -0.43
C VAL A 15 14.73 35.22 -1.72
N ILE A 16 14.55 35.92 -2.79
CA ILE A 16 14.58 35.58 -4.21
C ILE A 16 16.00 35.19 -4.62
N GLY A 17 16.15 34.09 -5.36
CA GLY A 17 17.38 33.75 -6.05
C GLY A 17 17.08 33.12 -7.42
N LEU A 18 16.93 33.95 -8.45
CA LEU A 18 17.02 33.54 -9.86
C LEU A 18 18.50 33.32 -10.19
N THR A 19 18.84 32.22 -10.80
CA THR A 19 19.93 32.16 -11.77
C THR A 19 19.58 31.23 -12.91
N ALA A 20 19.68 31.79 -14.05
CA ALA A 20 19.40 31.26 -15.36
C ALA A 20 20.61 30.55 -15.98
N CYS A 21 20.33 29.87 -17.10
CA CYS A 21 21.18 29.56 -18.24
C CYS A 21 22.07 28.30 -18.18
N GLY A 22 21.83 27.49 -19.20
CA GLY A 22 22.79 26.51 -19.72
C GLY A 22 22.16 25.65 -20.84
N SER A 23 22.05 26.25 -22.03
CA SER A 23 21.77 25.53 -23.28
C SER A 23 22.89 24.57 -23.66
N GLY A 24 22.55 23.39 -24.16
CA GLY A 24 23.50 22.45 -24.74
C GLY A 24 22.79 21.43 -25.65
N SER A 25 22.89 21.72 -26.90
CA SER A 25 22.35 21.06 -28.10
C SER A 25 22.62 19.56 -28.21
N ALA A 26 21.69 18.87 -28.88
CA ALA A 26 21.86 17.58 -29.53
C ALA A 26 22.84 17.66 -30.73
N PRO A 27 23.35 16.56 -31.30
CA PRO A 27 22.58 15.82 -32.29
C PRO A 27 22.77 14.29 -32.36
N ALA A 28 21.73 13.67 -32.87
CA ALA A 28 21.55 12.62 -33.85
C ALA A 28 22.71 11.72 -34.35
N SER A 29 22.45 10.44 -34.45
CA SER A 29 22.50 9.56 -35.65
C SER A 29 22.53 8.10 -35.21
N SER A 30 21.55 7.35 -35.53
CA SER A 30 21.27 6.47 -36.68
C SER A 30 22.04 5.16 -36.68
N THR A 31 21.27 4.15 -36.89
CA THR A 31 21.30 2.95 -37.75
C THR A 31 21.20 1.65 -37.01
N ALA A 32 20.08 1.00 -37.19
CA ALA A 32 19.75 -0.10 -38.11
C ALA A 32 19.97 -1.52 -37.57
N SER A 33 18.81 -2.18 -37.43
CA SER A 33 18.50 -3.57 -37.85
C SER A 33 19.40 -4.72 -37.44
N THR A 34 18.83 -5.70 -36.78
CA THR A 34 18.78 -7.07 -37.31
C THR A 34 17.75 -7.90 -36.53
N ASP A 35 16.82 -8.48 -37.27
CA ASP A 35 15.92 -9.56 -36.88
C ASP A 35 16.70 -10.79 -36.38
N THR A 36 16.18 -11.43 -35.36
CA THR A 36 16.26 -12.90 -35.28
C THR A 36 15.08 -13.40 -34.44
N GLU A 37 14.14 -14.00 -35.10
CA GLU A 37 13.17 -14.93 -34.55
C GLU A 37 13.89 -16.04 -33.80
N SER A 38 13.40 -16.37 -32.62
CA SER A 38 13.45 -17.76 -32.14
C SER A 38 12.30 -18.00 -31.17
N THR A 39 11.35 -18.70 -31.71
CA THR A 39 10.30 -19.47 -31.04
C THR A 39 10.89 -20.40 -30.01
N SER A 40 10.36 -20.38 -28.81
CA SER A 40 10.27 -21.58 -27.96
C SER A 40 9.12 -21.44 -26.98
N ASP A 41 8.11 -22.16 -27.29
CA ASP A 41 7.03 -22.66 -26.46
C ASP A 41 7.58 -23.23 -25.14
N SER A 42 7.06 -22.77 -24.04
CA SER A 42 6.89 -23.60 -22.85
C SER A 42 5.75 -23.03 -22.00
N ALA A 43 4.56 -23.45 -22.34
CA ALA A 43 3.42 -23.34 -21.48
C ALA A 43 3.67 -24.20 -20.23
N SER A 44 4.00 -23.57 -19.11
CA SER A 44 3.83 -24.17 -17.80
C SER A 44 2.51 -23.68 -17.25
N ALA A 45 1.49 -24.47 -17.46
CA ALA A 45 0.21 -24.34 -16.80
C ALA A 45 0.44 -24.57 -15.29
N SER A 46 0.58 -23.49 -14.55
CA SER A 46 0.34 -23.52 -13.12
C SER A 46 -1.15 -23.66 -12.93
N THR A 47 -1.55 -24.85 -12.56
CA THR A 47 -2.90 -25.15 -12.10
C THR A 47 -3.15 -24.29 -10.86
N ASP A 48 -3.84 -23.20 -11.08
CA ASP A 48 -4.46 -22.39 -10.05
C ASP A 48 -5.53 -23.26 -9.41
N THR A 49 -5.20 -23.86 -8.29
CA THR A 49 -6.21 -24.44 -7.42
C THR A 49 -6.87 -23.25 -6.74
N ALA A 50 -7.82 -22.65 -7.41
CA ALA A 50 -8.83 -21.85 -6.77
C ALA A 50 -9.47 -22.77 -5.72
N ALA A 51 -9.08 -22.61 -4.47
CA ALA A 51 -9.81 -23.15 -3.36
C ALA A 51 -11.18 -22.49 -3.37
N ASP A 52 -12.13 -23.21 -3.93
CA ASP A 52 -13.56 -22.95 -3.81
C ASP A 52 -13.89 -23.01 -2.31
N THR A 53 -13.90 -21.86 -1.66
CA THR A 53 -14.41 -21.69 -0.31
C THR A 53 -15.77 -20.99 -0.39
N SER A 54 -16.65 -21.57 -1.17
CA SER A 54 -18.07 -21.26 -1.15
C SER A 54 -18.81 -22.30 -0.34
N ALA A 55 -18.69 -22.29 0.99
CA ALA A 55 -19.53 -23.14 1.83
C ALA A 55 -19.58 -22.70 3.30
N SER A 56 -19.89 -21.47 3.58
CA SER A 56 -20.67 -21.04 4.75
C SER A 56 -20.94 -19.56 4.56
N GLY A 57 -22.13 -19.06 4.86
CA GLY A 57 -22.49 -17.65 4.67
C GLY A 57 -21.73 -16.69 5.61
N GLU A 58 -20.51 -17.00 5.97
CA GLU A 58 -19.59 -16.19 6.77
C GLU A 58 -18.67 -15.42 5.84
N LEU A 59 -18.61 -14.10 6.05
CA LEU A 59 -17.75 -13.22 5.25
C LEU A 59 -16.29 -13.44 5.61
N ILE A 60 -15.42 -13.36 4.61
CA ILE A 60 -13.96 -13.38 4.80
C ILE A 60 -13.55 -12.06 5.44
N LYS A 61 -12.95 -12.13 6.62
CA LYS A 61 -12.48 -10.96 7.37
C LYS A 61 -11.13 -10.49 6.87
N VAL A 62 -11.06 -9.23 6.46
CA VAL A 62 -9.84 -8.65 5.88
C VAL A 62 -9.46 -7.37 6.63
N GLY A 63 -8.28 -7.36 7.24
CA GLY A 63 -7.66 -6.16 7.77
C GLY A 63 -6.78 -5.51 6.71
N ILE A 64 -6.99 -4.23 6.41
CA ILE A 64 -6.24 -3.50 5.38
C ILE A 64 -5.54 -2.32 6.02
N ILE A 65 -4.20 -2.36 6.01
CA ILE A 65 -3.34 -1.28 6.50
C ILE A 65 -2.74 -0.58 5.29
N ASN A 66 -3.07 0.69 5.13
CA ASN A 66 -2.63 1.48 4.00
C ASN A 66 -2.07 2.83 4.46
N ASN A 67 -1.35 3.49 3.56
CA ASN A 67 -0.92 4.87 3.76
C ASN A 67 -2.10 5.84 3.57
N ASP A 68 -1.91 7.13 3.93
CA ASP A 68 -2.97 8.13 3.83
C ASP A 68 -3.45 8.27 2.36
N PRO A 69 -4.74 8.08 2.08
CA PRO A 69 -5.29 8.22 0.74
C PRO A 69 -5.17 9.65 0.18
N ASN A 70 -4.94 10.65 1.03
CA ASN A 70 -4.75 12.04 0.61
C ASN A 70 -3.30 12.37 0.21
N GLU A 71 -2.36 11.44 0.37
CA GLU A 71 -0.94 11.65 0.06
C GLU A 71 -0.71 11.89 -1.46
N SER A 72 -1.50 11.24 -2.31
CA SER A 72 -1.38 11.37 -3.77
C SER A 72 -2.62 10.86 -4.50
N GLY A 73 -2.76 11.23 -5.77
CA GLY A 73 -3.83 10.71 -6.62
C GLY A 73 -3.80 9.19 -6.77
N TYR A 74 -2.60 8.58 -6.78
CA TYR A 74 -2.45 7.12 -6.76
C TYR A 74 -3.05 6.53 -5.48
N ARG A 75 -2.74 7.09 -4.30
CA ARG A 75 -3.26 6.63 -3.01
C ARG A 75 -4.78 6.72 -2.93
N THR A 76 -5.33 7.84 -3.42
CA THR A 76 -6.79 8.03 -3.50
C THR A 76 -7.45 6.97 -4.38
N ALA A 77 -6.87 6.68 -5.56
CA ALA A 77 -7.39 5.66 -6.47
C ALA A 77 -7.30 4.26 -5.87
N ASN A 78 -6.14 3.91 -5.31
CA ASN A 78 -5.90 2.63 -4.65
C ASN A 78 -6.90 2.39 -3.50
N ASP A 79 -7.12 3.37 -2.63
CA ASP A 79 -8.10 3.28 -1.53
C ASP A 79 -9.53 3.06 -2.05
N LYS A 80 -9.90 3.80 -3.08
CA LYS A 80 -11.22 3.66 -3.72
C LYS A 80 -11.42 2.27 -4.30
N ASP A 81 -10.41 1.73 -4.97
CA ASP A 81 -10.48 0.40 -5.59
C ASP A 81 -10.54 -0.71 -4.52
N LEU A 82 -9.75 -0.60 -3.45
CA LEU A 82 -9.81 -1.53 -2.32
C LEU A 82 -11.21 -1.52 -1.68
N LYS A 83 -11.79 -0.35 -1.42
CA LYS A 83 -13.14 -0.23 -0.86
C LYS A 83 -14.24 -0.76 -1.78
N ALA A 84 -14.06 -0.64 -3.08
CA ALA A 84 -15.00 -1.19 -4.05
C ALA A 84 -14.90 -2.72 -4.17
N MET A 85 -13.72 -3.28 -3.97
CA MET A 85 -13.48 -4.73 -4.09
C MET A 85 -13.87 -5.48 -2.81
N PHE A 86 -13.45 -4.98 -1.65
CA PHE A 86 -13.64 -5.66 -0.37
C PHE A 86 -14.96 -5.24 0.30
N THR A 87 -16.07 -5.70 -0.25
CA THR A 87 -17.43 -5.42 0.25
C THR A 87 -18.13 -6.69 0.67
N ALA A 88 -19.17 -6.56 1.50
CA ALA A 88 -20.01 -7.69 1.89
C ALA A 88 -20.70 -8.37 0.69
N GLU A 89 -21.03 -7.61 -0.35
CA GLU A 89 -21.59 -8.13 -1.60
C GLU A 89 -20.61 -9.04 -2.34
N ASN A 90 -19.32 -8.77 -2.19
CA ASN A 90 -18.24 -9.59 -2.75
C ASN A 90 -17.75 -10.68 -1.77
N GLY A 91 -18.42 -10.86 -0.63
CA GLY A 91 -18.10 -11.90 0.36
C GLY A 91 -17.06 -11.49 1.41
N TYR A 92 -16.79 -10.20 1.58
CA TYR A 92 -15.75 -9.71 2.51
C TYR A 92 -16.31 -8.82 3.61
N GLU A 93 -15.75 -8.96 4.81
CA GLU A 93 -15.86 -8.02 5.92
C GLU A 93 -14.51 -7.30 6.08
N ALA A 94 -14.37 -6.10 5.51
CA ALA A 94 -13.12 -5.38 5.47
C ALA A 94 -13.05 -4.27 6.52
N SER A 95 -11.92 -4.21 7.22
CA SER A 95 -11.56 -3.15 8.16
C SER A 95 -10.32 -2.42 7.66
N PHE A 96 -10.34 -1.09 7.69
CA PHE A 96 -9.28 -0.26 7.16
C PHE A 96 -8.57 0.53 8.26
N ALA A 97 -7.25 0.61 8.19
CA ALA A 97 -6.41 1.49 9.01
C ALA A 97 -5.45 2.27 8.11
N TYR A 98 -5.29 3.56 8.40
CA TYR A 98 -4.45 4.46 7.60
C TYR A 98 -3.45 5.16 8.49
N SER A 99 -2.17 5.06 8.17
CA SER A 99 -1.11 5.84 8.81
C SER A 99 0.15 5.87 7.97
N LEU A 100 0.88 6.98 8.05
CA LEU A 100 2.25 7.13 7.56
C LEU A 100 3.31 6.80 8.62
N LYS A 101 2.88 6.42 9.84
CA LYS A 101 3.76 6.07 10.94
C LYS A 101 3.77 4.57 11.17
N ASN A 102 4.98 4.03 11.20
CA ASN A 102 5.18 2.59 11.32
C ASN A 102 4.63 2.01 12.64
N ASP A 103 4.81 2.69 13.75
CA ASP A 103 4.30 2.28 15.07
C ASP A 103 2.76 2.24 15.14
N GLU A 104 2.10 3.17 14.47
CA GLU A 104 0.64 3.17 14.35
C GLU A 104 0.15 2.02 13.47
N GLN A 105 0.86 1.72 12.37
CA GLN A 105 0.54 0.58 11.51
C GLN A 105 0.76 -0.76 12.24
N ILE A 106 1.83 -0.90 13.00
CA ILE A 106 2.10 -2.08 13.85
C ILE A 106 0.97 -2.27 14.87
N THR A 107 0.54 -1.20 15.52
CA THR A 107 -0.58 -1.24 16.46
C THR A 107 -1.89 -1.66 15.79
N ALA A 108 -2.16 -1.17 14.58
CA ALA A 108 -3.33 -1.57 13.81
C ALA A 108 -3.28 -3.05 13.42
N ALA A 109 -2.10 -3.55 13.01
CA ALA A 109 -1.91 -4.96 12.70
C ALA A 109 -2.16 -5.86 13.92
N GLN A 110 -1.62 -5.51 15.08
CA GLN A 110 -1.89 -6.22 16.34
C GLN A 110 -3.38 -6.26 16.66
N LYS A 111 -4.09 -5.15 16.42
CA LYS A 111 -5.54 -5.13 16.61
C LYS A 111 -6.25 -6.08 15.65
N PHE A 112 -5.93 -6.08 14.37
CA PHE A 112 -6.53 -6.97 13.40
C PHE A 112 -6.26 -8.45 13.71
N ILE A 113 -5.05 -8.77 14.22
CA ILE A 113 -4.73 -10.12 14.70
C ILE A 113 -5.64 -10.51 15.87
N GLN A 114 -5.85 -9.61 16.83
CA GLN A 114 -6.76 -9.83 17.97
C GLN A 114 -8.23 -9.96 17.54
N ASP A 115 -8.64 -9.20 16.53
CA ASP A 115 -9.99 -9.26 15.95
C ASP A 115 -10.22 -10.54 15.13
N GLY A 116 -9.17 -11.33 14.87
CA GLY A 116 -9.24 -12.61 14.16
C GLY A 116 -9.60 -12.47 12.69
N VAL A 117 -8.87 -11.58 11.98
CA VAL A 117 -9.00 -11.48 10.52
C VAL A 117 -8.41 -12.72 9.84
N ASP A 118 -8.92 -13.09 8.67
CA ASP A 118 -8.39 -14.18 7.85
C ASP A 118 -7.17 -13.73 7.04
N TYR A 119 -7.23 -12.48 6.58
CA TYR A 119 -6.18 -11.86 5.76
C TYR A 119 -5.80 -10.49 6.31
N LEU A 120 -4.51 -10.20 6.26
CA LEU A 120 -3.94 -8.89 6.54
C LEU A 120 -3.24 -8.36 5.29
N LEU A 121 -3.80 -7.33 4.67
CA LEU A 121 -3.19 -6.60 3.56
C LEU A 121 -2.38 -5.44 4.13
N LEU A 122 -1.11 -5.35 3.79
CA LEU A 122 -0.18 -4.39 4.37
C LEU A 122 0.60 -3.62 3.30
N SER A 123 0.42 -2.29 3.27
CA SER A 123 1.31 -1.34 2.61
C SER A 123 2.14 -0.64 3.69
N ALA A 124 3.31 -1.20 4.01
CA ALA A 124 4.12 -0.74 5.13
C ALA A 124 4.70 0.67 4.90
N ALA A 125 4.65 1.52 5.92
CA ALA A 125 5.30 2.84 5.91
C ALA A 125 6.82 2.71 6.02
N ASP A 126 7.30 1.72 6.78
CA ASP A 126 8.71 1.35 6.97
C ASP A 126 8.82 -0.17 7.03
N THR A 127 9.99 -0.70 6.70
CA THR A 127 10.27 -2.15 6.73
C THR A 127 10.71 -2.67 8.09
N ALA A 128 11.06 -1.80 9.03
CA ALA A 128 11.56 -2.16 10.34
C ALA A 128 10.45 -2.48 11.36
N GLY A 129 10.74 -3.39 12.30
CA GLY A 129 9.92 -3.63 13.48
C GLY A 129 8.71 -4.56 13.27
N TRP A 130 8.57 -5.19 12.10
CA TRP A 130 7.45 -6.07 11.79
C TRP A 130 7.61 -7.52 12.26
N ASP A 131 8.85 -7.95 12.62
CA ASP A 131 9.16 -9.37 12.90
C ASP A 131 8.21 -10.03 13.91
N SER A 132 7.94 -9.35 15.04
CA SER A 132 7.05 -9.90 16.07
C SER A 132 5.60 -9.97 15.60
N VAL A 133 5.12 -8.94 14.93
CA VAL A 133 3.73 -8.87 14.44
C VAL A 133 3.48 -9.88 13.34
N LEU A 134 4.43 -10.03 12.40
CA LEU A 134 4.34 -11.04 11.35
C LEU A 134 4.36 -12.45 11.92
N LYS A 135 5.15 -12.67 12.97
CA LYS A 135 5.14 -13.95 13.68
C LYS A 135 3.81 -14.20 14.38
N ASP A 136 3.25 -13.21 15.06
CA ASP A 136 1.96 -13.31 15.73
C ASP A 136 0.83 -13.62 14.72
N ALA A 137 0.85 -12.95 13.54
CA ALA A 137 -0.08 -13.24 12.46
C ALA A 137 0.06 -14.68 11.94
N GLN A 138 1.30 -15.16 11.77
CA GLN A 138 1.59 -16.54 11.36
C GLN A 138 1.08 -17.54 12.39
N ASP A 139 1.35 -17.31 13.67
CA ASP A 139 0.92 -18.19 14.77
C ASP A 139 -0.62 -18.22 14.89
N ALA A 140 -1.29 -17.14 14.55
CA ALA A 140 -2.75 -17.04 14.46
C ALA A 140 -3.34 -17.62 13.17
N GLY A 141 -2.51 -18.06 12.21
CA GLY A 141 -2.96 -18.60 10.93
C GLY A 141 -3.44 -17.55 9.93
N ILE A 142 -3.16 -16.27 10.19
CA ILE A 142 -3.55 -15.14 9.34
C ILE A 142 -2.59 -15.04 8.15
N ARG A 143 -3.14 -14.91 6.94
CA ARG A 143 -2.34 -14.71 5.73
C ARG A 143 -2.01 -13.24 5.53
N VAL A 144 -0.72 -12.91 5.49
CA VAL A 144 -0.25 -11.55 5.25
C VAL A 144 0.09 -11.37 3.78
N ILE A 145 -0.46 -10.31 3.17
CA ILE A 145 -0.23 -9.93 1.78
C ILE A 145 0.38 -8.53 1.77
N LEU A 146 1.62 -8.43 1.31
CA LEU A 146 2.27 -7.14 1.10
C LEU A 146 1.86 -6.57 -0.25
N PHE A 147 1.56 -5.28 -0.30
CA PHE A 147 1.24 -4.59 -1.54
C PHE A 147 1.83 -3.18 -1.54
N ASP A 148 2.06 -2.65 -2.75
CA ASP A 148 2.58 -1.31 -3.00
C ASP A 148 4.02 -1.10 -2.49
N ARG A 149 4.22 -0.99 -1.19
CA ARG A 149 5.55 -0.93 -0.57
C ARG A 149 5.88 -2.29 0.05
N THR A 150 6.95 -2.90 -0.41
CA THR A 150 7.44 -4.21 0.01
C THR A 150 8.90 -4.13 0.44
#